data_9dd8539d0eb2c078bcb00179ca97ebd9
#
_entry.id   9dd8539d0eb2c078bcb00179ca97ebd9
#
_cell.length_a   1.000
_cell.length_b   1.000
_cell.length_c   1.000
_cell.angle_alpha   90.00
_cell.angle_beta   90.00
_cell.angle_gamma   90.00
#
_symmetry.space_group_name_H-M   'P 1'
#
loop_
_entity.id
_entity.type
_entity.pdbx_description
1 polymer ?
#
loop_
_entity_poly.entity_id
_entity_poly.type
_entity_poly.pdbx_seq_one_letter_code
_entity_poly.pdbx_strand_id
1 'polypeptide(L)'
;MKDLFLRADFCYQSVVGIDLRSTVDIDFLLRNMQLSERNIVQMLNETLKPEESDDIFYELQSIMPIKEEDQYGGFRANILCKMENIRQIVPLDIATGDVITPHPIDYKYVSSFGEEEIIIKAYPLETMLAEKIQTIYARGFLNSRSKNYYDLYIIYKLKHKDVNVGVLREACRKTFKYRKTEFDIGNEKHIRKNGK
;
A
#
# COMPACT_ATOMS: atom_id res chain seq x y z
N MET A 1 -10.46 7.17 12.06
CA MET A 1 -9.74 6.45 10.98
C MET A 1 -10.16 4.97 10.78
N LYS A 2 -11.38 4.57 11.11
CA LYS A 2 -11.82 3.14 10.97
C LYS A 2 -11.94 2.65 9.52
N ASP A 3 -11.97 3.56 8.56
CA ASP A 3 -12.23 3.28 7.15
C ASP A 3 -10.99 3.35 6.24
N LEU A 4 -9.82 3.72 6.79
CA LEU A 4 -8.54 3.69 6.11
C LEU A 4 -7.72 2.47 6.51
N PHE A 5 -7.22 1.76 5.50
CA PHE A 5 -6.38 0.58 5.67
C PHE A 5 -5.03 0.83 4.99
N LEU A 6 -3.97 0.66 5.74
CA LEU A 6 -2.63 0.87 5.22
C LEU A 6 -2.29 -0.20 4.18
N ARG A 7 -1.88 0.24 2.99
CA ARG A 7 -1.54 -0.64 1.86
C ARG A 7 -0.10 -1.13 1.92
N ALA A 8 0.24 -1.95 0.95
CA ALA A 8 1.43 -2.77 0.93
C ALA A 8 2.75 -2.05 1.19
N ASP A 9 3.04 -0.93 0.54
CA ASP A 9 4.41 -0.39 0.51
C ASP A 9 4.89 0.13 1.87
N PHE A 10 4.04 0.75 2.65
CA PHE A 10 4.39 1.17 4.02
C PHE A 10 4.43 -0.01 4.99
N CYS A 11 3.44 -0.92 4.93
CA CYS A 11 3.47 -2.15 5.73
C CYS A 11 4.70 -2.98 5.43
N TYR A 12 5.15 -2.98 4.18
CA TYR A 12 6.34 -3.68 3.73
C TYR A 12 7.59 -3.19 4.45
N GLN A 13 7.81 -1.88 4.50
CA GLN A 13 8.92 -1.27 5.23
C GLN A 13 8.93 -1.69 6.71
N SER A 14 7.75 -1.72 7.33
CA SER A 14 7.61 -2.10 8.73
C SER A 14 7.86 -3.61 8.97
N VAL A 15 7.55 -4.46 7.97
CA VAL A 15 7.76 -5.92 8.05
C VAL A 15 9.23 -6.31 7.84
N VAL A 16 9.94 -5.61 6.95
CA VAL A 16 11.33 -5.96 6.59
C VAL A 16 12.39 -5.05 7.22
N GLY A 17 11.99 -3.93 7.80
CA GLY A 17 12.86 -2.93 8.41
C GLY A 17 13.17 -1.75 7.50
N ILE A 18 13.32 -0.57 8.10
CA ILE A 18 13.59 0.70 7.41
C ILE A 18 14.93 0.70 6.68
N ASP A 19 15.91 -0.02 7.21
CA ASP A 19 17.26 -0.11 6.63
C ASP A 19 17.28 -0.86 5.30
N LEU A 20 16.32 -1.76 5.10
CA LEU A 20 16.23 -2.58 3.89
C LEU A 20 15.29 -1.98 2.83
N ARG A 21 14.34 -1.17 3.25
CA ARG A 21 13.34 -0.61 2.36
C ARG A 21 12.81 0.71 2.93
N SER A 22 12.91 1.78 2.18
CA SER A 22 12.25 3.05 2.48
C SER A 22 11.15 3.34 1.48
N THR A 23 10.09 3.99 1.93
CA THR A 23 9.04 4.55 1.09
C THR A 23 8.79 6.00 1.48
N VAL A 24 8.53 6.83 0.50
CA VAL A 24 8.17 8.25 0.70
C VAL A 24 6.66 8.41 0.64
N ASP A 25 6.00 7.55 -0.13
CA ASP A 25 4.56 7.59 -0.32
C ASP A 25 3.87 6.69 0.72
N ILE A 26 2.76 7.17 1.27
CA ILE A 26 1.90 6.39 2.15
C ILE A 26 0.63 6.04 1.38
N ASP A 27 0.41 4.75 1.17
CA ASP A 27 -0.73 4.24 0.42
C ASP A 27 -1.83 3.77 1.36
N PHE A 28 -3.05 4.24 1.15
CA PHE A 28 -4.24 3.82 1.89
C PHE A 28 -5.31 3.23 0.97
N LEU A 29 -6.00 2.21 1.47
CA LEU A 29 -7.27 1.74 0.93
C LEU A 29 -8.41 2.34 1.73
N LEU A 30 -9.31 3.05 1.06
CA LEU A 30 -10.57 3.54 1.64
C LEU A 30 -11.65 2.47 1.51
N ARG A 31 -12.32 2.14 2.61
CA ARG A 31 -13.48 1.23 2.66
C ARG A 31 -14.64 1.89 3.39
N ASN A 32 -15.84 1.39 3.15
CA ASN A 32 -17.10 1.83 3.81
C ASN A 32 -17.48 3.30 3.56
N MET A 33 -16.76 3.98 2.67
CA MET A 33 -17.04 5.37 2.28
C MET A 33 -16.87 5.48 0.76
N GLN A 34 -17.71 6.31 0.12
CA GLN A 34 -17.55 6.60 -1.29
C GLN A 34 -16.27 7.38 -1.55
N LEU A 35 -15.46 6.91 -2.50
CA LEU A 35 -14.26 7.61 -2.95
C LEU A 35 -14.68 8.88 -3.71
N SER A 36 -14.53 10.03 -3.08
CA SER A 36 -14.75 11.35 -3.67
C SER A 36 -13.84 12.37 -3.01
N GLU A 37 -13.45 13.39 -3.77
CA GLU A 37 -12.62 14.48 -3.25
C GLU A 37 -13.23 15.08 -1.97
N ARG A 38 -14.52 15.37 -2.00
CA ARG A 38 -15.26 15.96 -0.86
C ARG A 38 -15.12 15.10 0.40
N ASN A 39 -15.35 13.79 0.29
CA ASN A 39 -15.29 12.89 1.44
C ASN A 39 -13.88 12.75 1.99
N ILE A 40 -12.88 12.72 1.10
CA ILE A 40 -11.47 12.65 1.51
C ILE A 40 -11.05 13.93 2.21
N VAL A 41 -11.38 15.10 1.65
CA VAL A 41 -11.08 16.40 2.26
C VAL A 41 -11.71 16.51 3.65
N GLN A 42 -12.99 16.15 3.78
CA GLN A 42 -13.66 16.16 5.08
C GLN A 42 -12.96 15.23 6.08
N MET A 43 -12.70 14.00 5.70
CA MET A 43 -12.03 13.02 6.55
C MET A 43 -10.64 13.48 6.97
N LEU A 44 -9.83 14.00 6.03
CA LEU A 44 -8.49 14.49 6.34
C LEU A 44 -8.54 15.71 7.26
N ASN A 45 -9.41 16.67 7.01
CA ASN A 45 -9.56 17.84 7.87
C ASN A 45 -10.02 17.49 9.30
N GLU A 46 -10.81 16.42 9.44
CA GLU A 46 -11.20 15.92 10.77
C GLU A 46 -10.03 15.20 11.47
N THR A 47 -9.21 14.48 10.71
CA THR A 47 -8.08 13.70 11.24
C THR A 47 -6.85 14.56 11.55
N LEU A 48 -6.60 15.60 10.75
CA LEU A 48 -5.43 16.46 10.86
C LEU A 48 -5.64 17.65 11.82
N LYS A 49 -6.71 17.63 12.62
CA LYS A 49 -6.90 18.65 13.66
C LYS A 49 -5.74 18.59 14.65
N PRO A 50 -5.09 19.71 14.93
CA PRO A 50 -4.02 19.76 15.92
C PRO A 50 -4.57 19.40 17.30
N GLU A 51 -3.84 18.57 18.02
CA GLU A 51 -4.04 18.37 19.45
C GLU A 51 -3.17 19.38 20.21
N GLU A 52 -3.58 19.79 21.41
CA GLU A 52 -2.85 20.82 22.20
C GLU A 52 -1.42 20.40 22.56
N SER A 53 -1.13 19.10 22.51
CA SER A 53 0.19 18.53 22.83
C SER A 53 1.09 18.33 21.62
N ASP A 54 0.60 18.64 20.41
CA ASP A 54 1.34 18.34 19.18
C ASP A 54 2.37 19.42 18.85
N ASP A 55 3.64 19.05 18.76
CA ASP A 55 4.71 19.90 18.24
C ASP A 55 4.69 19.97 16.70
N ILE A 56 3.88 19.13 16.04
CA ILE A 56 3.78 19.03 14.58
C ILE A 56 2.39 19.47 14.12
N PHE A 57 2.35 20.45 13.22
CA PHE A 57 1.13 20.90 12.58
C PHE A 57 0.97 20.25 11.21
N TYR A 58 -0.22 19.72 10.95
CA TYR A 58 -0.58 19.07 9.70
C TYR A 58 -1.61 19.89 8.94
N GLU A 59 -1.41 20.07 7.65
CA GLU A 59 -2.31 20.85 6.80
C GLU A 59 -2.48 20.17 5.44
N LEU A 60 -3.73 19.95 5.02
CA LEU A 60 -4.01 19.49 3.65
C LEU A 60 -3.70 20.62 2.67
N GLN A 61 -2.65 20.45 1.87
CA GLN A 61 -2.18 21.45 0.91
C GLN A 61 -2.88 21.34 -0.43
N SER A 62 -3.04 20.11 -0.92
CA SER A 62 -3.70 19.85 -2.19
C SER A 62 -4.25 18.44 -2.26
N ILE A 63 -5.26 18.25 -3.10
CA ILE A 63 -5.77 16.93 -3.47
C ILE A 63 -5.93 16.86 -4.98
N MET A 64 -5.51 15.77 -5.58
CA MET A 64 -5.54 15.57 -7.02
C MET A 64 -5.95 14.14 -7.34
N PRO A 65 -6.76 13.92 -8.38
CA PRO A 65 -7.05 12.57 -8.84
C PRO A 65 -5.78 11.91 -9.39
N ILE A 66 -5.54 10.67 -9.00
CA ILE A 66 -4.51 9.83 -9.59
C ILE A 66 -5.12 9.19 -10.83
N LYS A 67 -4.54 9.49 -11.99
CA LYS A 67 -4.84 8.77 -13.23
C LYS A 67 -4.07 7.46 -13.19
N GLU A 68 -4.66 6.43 -12.64
CA GLU A 68 -4.15 5.09 -12.87
C GLU A 68 -4.55 4.65 -14.28
N GLU A 69 -3.63 3.97 -14.99
CA GLU A 69 -3.92 3.26 -16.25
C GLU A 69 -4.94 2.13 -16.02
N ASP A 70 -5.24 1.81 -14.77
CA ASP A 70 -6.20 0.81 -14.33
C ASP A 70 -7.54 1.44 -13.90
N GLN A 71 -8.62 0.69 -14.04
CA GLN A 71 -10.05 1.06 -13.90
C GLN A 71 -10.46 1.68 -12.55
N TYR A 72 -9.56 1.85 -11.60
CA TYR A 72 -9.86 2.30 -10.24
C TYR A 72 -9.08 3.58 -9.96
N GLY A 73 -9.77 4.70 -10.03
CA GLY A 73 -9.22 6.00 -9.67
C GLY A 73 -8.86 6.07 -8.19
N GLY A 74 -7.91 6.94 -7.89
CA GLY A 74 -7.48 7.30 -6.54
C GLY A 74 -7.36 8.81 -6.41
N PHE A 75 -6.99 9.26 -5.23
CA PHE A 75 -6.60 10.63 -4.99
C PHE A 75 -5.27 10.68 -4.28
N ARG A 76 -4.41 11.59 -4.71
CA ARG A 76 -3.19 11.99 -3.98
C ARG A 76 -3.49 13.24 -3.17
N ALA A 77 -3.39 13.14 -1.86
CA ALA A 77 -3.45 14.26 -0.94
C ALA A 77 -2.04 14.59 -0.49
N ASN A 78 -1.62 15.84 -0.66
CA ASN A 78 -0.34 16.33 -0.15
C ASN A 78 -0.57 16.98 1.20
N ILE A 79 0.01 16.40 2.25
CA ILE A 79 -0.06 16.91 3.61
C ILE A 79 1.22 17.67 3.92
N LEU A 80 1.09 18.95 4.25
CA LEU A 80 2.20 19.73 4.74
C LEU A 80 2.36 19.52 6.24
N CYS A 81 3.49 18.97 6.64
CA CYS A 81 3.90 18.79 8.03
C CYS A 81 4.84 19.94 8.40
N LYS A 82 4.55 20.64 9.49
CA LYS A 82 5.33 21.77 10.00
C LYS A 82 5.75 21.49 11.43
N MET A 83 7.04 21.59 11.71
CA MET A 83 7.60 21.51 13.05
C MET A 83 8.70 22.59 13.14
N GLU A 84 8.51 23.59 13.95
CA GLU A 84 9.39 24.76 14.02
C GLU A 84 9.70 25.35 12.63
N ASN A 85 10.98 25.27 12.20
CA ASN A 85 11.43 25.74 10.88
C ASN A 85 11.42 24.65 9.80
N ILE A 86 11.06 23.40 10.16
CA ILE A 86 11.03 22.28 9.22
C ILE A 86 9.66 22.26 8.55
N ARG A 87 9.66 22.10 7.23
CA ARG A 87 8.46 21.94 6.42
C ARG A 87 8.67 20.78 5.47
N GLN A 88 7.80 19.78 5.55
CA GLN A 88 7.86 18.59 4.70
C GLN A 88 6.50 18.29 4.13
N ILE A 89 6.44 18.02 2.83
CA ILE A 89 5.23 17.52 2.18
C ILE A 89 5.27 15.99 2.20
N VAL A 90 4.21 15.38 2.73
CA VAL A 90 4.00 13.94 2.75
C VAL A 90 2.85 13.60 1.82
N PRO A 91 3.08 12.89 0.71
CA PRO A 91 2.02 12.47 -0.17
C PRO A 91 1.29 11.24 0.41
N LEU A 92 -0.04 11.30 0.42
CA LEU A 92 -0.92 10.19 0.77
C LEU A 92 -1.70 9.76 -0.47
N ASP A 93 -1.52 8.53 -0.92
CA ASP A 93 -2.30 7.95 -2.01
C ASP A 93 -3.48 7.17 -1.44
N ILE A 94 -4.69 7.60 -1.78
CA ILE A 94 -5.94 7.04 -1.27
C ILE A 94 -6.71 6.44 -2.44
N ALA A 95 -6.86 5.12 -2.45
CA ALA A 95 -7.60 4.38 -3.47
C ALA A 95 -8.72 3.56 -2.83
N THR A 96 -9.53 2.91 -3.65
CA THR A 96 -10.58 1.99 -3.20
C THR A 96 -10.61 0.74 -4.06
N GLY A 97 -11.29 -0.28 -3.59
CA GLY A 97 -11.66 -1.45 -4.39
C GLY A 97 -10.75 -2.66 -4.25
N ASP A 98 -9.52 -2.55 -3.78
CA ASP A 98 -8.62 -3.70 -3.63
C ASP A 98 -9.20 -4.81 -2.74
N VAL A 99 -8.90 -6.03 -3.10
CA VAL A 99 -9.38 -7.23 -2.38
C VAL A 99 -8.36 -7.64 -1.33
N ILE A 100 -8.74 -7.54 -0.06
CA ILE A 100 -7.91 -8.01 1.05
C ILE A 100 -8.25 -9.46 1.39
N THR A 101 -7.25 -10.32 1.47
CA THR A 101 -7.40 -11.75 1.73
C THR A 101 -6.42 -12.23 2.82
N PRO A 102 -6.87 -12.87 3.90
CA PRO A 102 -8.26 -13.23 4.18
C PRO A 102 -9.11 -12.06 4.64
N HIS A 103 -8.57 -11.18 5.44
CA HIS A 103 -9.16 -9.97 6.01
C HIS A 103 -8.04 -9.02 6.47
N PRO A 104 -8.33 -7.72 6.68
CA PRO A 104 -7.35 -6.80 7.26
C PRO A 104 -6.87 -7.27 8.63
N ILE A 105 -5.60 -6.99 8.93
CA ILE A 105 -4.99 -7.29 10.21
C ILE A 105 -4.83 -6.02 11.06
N ASP A 106 -4.79 -6.19 12.37
CA ASP A 106 -4.34 -5.17 13.29
C ASP A 106 -2.80 -5.21 13.35
N TYR A 107 -2.20 -4.20 12.75
CA TYR A 107 -0.75 -4.06 12.71
C TYR A 107 -0.30 -3.11 13.82
N LYS A 108 0.62 -3.56 14.66
CA LYS A 108 1.24 -2.74 15.68
C LYS A 108 2.42 -1.98 15.08
N TYR A 109 2.23 -0.70 14.87
CA TYR A 109 3.29 0.20 14.44
C TYR A 109 3.99 0.75 15.68
N VAL A 110 5.29 0.57 15.75
CA VAL A 110 6.14 1.15 16.78
C VAL A 110 6.79 2.40 16.20
N SER A 111 6.51 3.54 16.78
CA SER A 111 7.13 4.80 16.37
C SER A 111 8.64 4.76 16.60
N SER A 112 9.42 5.26 15.64
CA SER A 112 10.88 5.42 15.82
C SER A 112 11.24 6.52 16.84
N PHE A 113 10.26 7.33 17.24
CA PHE A 113 10.46 8.51 18.09
C PHE A 113 9.77 8.40 19.45
N GLY A 114 9.12 7.29 19.76
CA GLY A 114 8.39 7.13 21.00
C GLY A 114 8.15 5.66 21.35
N GLU A 115 7.74 5.43 22.60
CA GLU A 115 7.38 4.10 23.10
C GLU A 115 5.91 3.72 22.79
N GLU A 116 5.16 4.61 22.15
CA GLU A 116 3.75 4.39 21.89
C GLU A 116 3.54 3.41 20.73
N GLU A 117 2.77 2.36 21.02
CA GLU A 117 2.29 1.42 20.02
C GLU A 117 1.00 1.97 19.38
N ILE A 118 1.04 2.19 18.07
CA ILE A 118 -0.14 2.60 17.30
C ILE A 118 -0.71 1.37 16.57
N ILE A 119 -1.99 1.07 16.81
CA ILE A 119 -2.67 -0.02 16.09
C ILE A 119 -3.27 0.52 14.80
N ILE A 120 -2.79 0.01 13.67
CA ILE A 120 -3.21 0.42 12.33
C ILE A 120 -3.83 -0.79 11.62
N LYS A 121 -4.96 -0.58 10.94
CA LYS A 121 -5.49 -1.61 10.03
C LYS A 121 -4.62 -1.70 8.79
N ALA A 122 -4.15 -2.90 8.48
CA ALA A 122 -3.17 -3.13 7.43
C ALA A 122 -3.49 -4.36 6.57
N TYR A 123 -2.83 -4.45 5.43
CA TYR A 123 -2.91 -5.63 4.58
C TYR A 123 -2.12 -6.79 5.21
N PRO A 124 -2.65 -8.02 5.16
CA PRO A 124 -1.85 -9.19 5.46
C PRO A 124 -0.78 -9.42 4.39
N LEU A 125 0.27 -10.12 4.77
CA LEU A 125 1.44 -10.38 3.94
C LEU A 125 1.07 -11.03 2.60
N GLU A 126 0.10 -11.93 2.61
CA GLU A 126 -0.39 -12.64 1.43
C GLU A 126 -1.08 -11.71 0.42
N THR A 127 -1.81 -10.69 0.90
CA THR A 127 -2.40 -9.68 0.00
C THR A 127 -1.31 -8.83 -0.63
N MET A 128 -0.33 -8.39 0.16
CA MET A 128 0.81 -7.62 -0.35
C MET A 128 1.58 -8.39 -1.44
N LEU A 129 1.87 -9.66 -1.20
CA LEU A 129 2.52 -10.53 -2.16
C LEU A 129 1.70 -10.71 -3.43
N ALA A 130 0.38 -10.95 -3.29
CA ALA A 130 -0.52 -11.17 -4.42
C ALA A 130 -0.58 -9.96 -5.36
N GLU A 131 -0.61 -8.74 -4.81
CA GLU A 131 -0.57 -7.50 -5.61
C GLU A 131 0.74 -7.34 -6.39
N LYS A 132 1.88 -7.62 -5.73
CA LYS A 132 3.19 -7.54 -6.39
C LYS A 132 3.35 -8.61 -7.47
N ILE A 133 2.93 -9.83 -7.19
CA ILE A 133 2.93 -10.92 -8.17
C ILE A 133 2.06 -10.56 -9.38
N GLN A 134 0.85 -10.08 -9.14
CA GLN A 134 -0.05 -9.67 -10.22
C GLN A 134 0.55 -8.51 -11.04
N THR A 135 1.13 -7.51 -10.40
CA THR A 135 1.75 -6.37 -11.09
C THR A 135 2.93 -6.82 -11.97
N ILE A 136 3.78 -7.72 -11.46
CA ILE A 136 4.89 -8.29 -12.23
C ILE A 136 4.35 -9.08 -13.43
N TYR A 137 3.33 -9.92 -13.19
CA TYR A 137 2.75 -10.75 -14.23
C TYR A 137 2.09 -9.91 -15.33
N ALA A 138 1.26 -8.93 -14.95
CA ALA A 138 0.52 -8.10 -15.90
C ALA A 138 1.44 -7.21 -16.75
N ARG A 139 2.53 -6.71 -16.20
CA ARG A 139 3.49 -5.83 -16.90
C ARG A 139 4.58 -6.61 -17.64
N GLY A 140 4.79 -7.87 -17.29
CA GLY A 140 5.79 -8.73 -17.91
C GLY A 140 7.17 -8.07 -17.97
N PHE A 141 7.87 -8.20 -19.10
CA PHE A 141 9.20 -7.62 -19.32
C PHE A 141 9.23 -6.08 -19.38
N LEU A 142 8.10 -5.45 -19.59
CA LEU A 142 7.98 -3.98 -19.56
C LEU A 142 7.90 -3.42 -18.14
N ASN A 143 8.01 -4.28 -17.13
CA ASN A 143 7.99 -3.87 -15.74
C ASN A 143 9.29 -3.17 -15.35
N SER A 144 9.31 -1.84 -15.49
CA SER A 144 10.43 -1.00 -15.02
C SER A 144 10.50 -0.89 -13.49
N ARG A 145 9.51 -1.41 -12.74
CA ARG A 145 9.47 -1.37 -11.27
C ARG A 145 10.30 -2.51 -10.67
N SER A 146 11.61 -2.40 -10.73
CA SER A 146 12.56 -3.36 -10.12
C SER A 146 12.29 -3.59 -8.63
N LYS A 147 11.72 -2.60 -7.94
CA LYS A 147 11.36 -2.71 -6.53
C LYS A 147 10.36 -3.84 -6.24
N ASN A 148 9.45 -4.18 -7.16
CA ASN A 148 8.53 -5.30 -6.95
C ASN A 148 9.23 -6.65 -6.87
N TYR A 149 10.25 -6.87 -7.69
CA TYR A 149 11.07 -8.08 -7.65
C TYR A 149 11.91 -8.14 -6.37
N TYR A 150 12.52 -7.02 -6.01
CA TYR A 150 13.28 -6.89 -4.77
C TYR A 150 12.40 -7.20 -3.55
N ASP A 151 11.22 -6.63 -3.52
CA ASP A 151 10.25 -6.81 -2.45
C ASP A 151 9.87 -8.30 -2.30
N LEU A 152 9.55 -8.99 -3.39
CA LEU A 152 9.27 -10.43 -3.35
C LEU A 152 10.47 -11.25 -2.85
N TYR A 153 11.67 -10.91 -3.31
CA TYR A 153 12.90 -11.57 -2.88
C TYR A 153 13.15 -11.41 -1.37
N ILE A 154 12.99 -10.19 -0.85
CA ILE A 154 13.23 -9.90 0.57
C ILE A 154 12.18 -10.59 1.46
N ILE A 155 10.89 -10.56 1.09
CA ILE A 155 9.88 -11.32 1.83
C ILE A 155 10.20 -12.81 1.82
N TYR A 156 10.53 -13.36 0.66
CA TYR A 156 10.92 -14.77 0.59
C TYR A 156 12.10 -15.07 1.52
N LYS A 157 13.12 -14.23 1.52
CA LYS A 157 14.32 -14.43 2.33
C LYS A 157 14.04 -14.32 3.84
N LEU A 158 13.23 -13.35 4.26
CA LEU A 158 13.07 -13.00 5.68
C LEU A 158 11.78 -13.56 6.29
N LYS A 159 10.72 -13.75 5.51
CA LYS A 159 9.35 -13.98 5.99
C LYS A 159 8.65 -15.17 5.33
N HIS A 160 9.34 -15.99 4.54
CA HIS A 160 8.69 -17.13 3.87
C HIS A 160 7.98 -18.10 4.83
N LYS A 161 8.45 -18.19 6.07
CA LYS A 161 7.84 -19.05 7.12
C LYS A 161 6.53 -18.47 7.66
N ASP A 162 6.36 -17.16 7.57
CA ASP A 162 5.17 -16.44 8.04
C ASP A 162 4.06 -16.44 6.97
N VAL A 163 4.38 -16.83 5.73
CA VAL A 163 3.44 -16.87 4.61
C VAL A 163 2.62 -18.17 4.62
N ASN A 164 1.30 -18.04 4.70
CA ASN A 164 0.41 -19.16 4.47
C ASN A 164 0.16 -19.36 2.97
N VAL A 165 0.73 -20.41 2.40
CA VAL A 165 0.66 -20.69 0.94
C VAL A 165 -0.79 -20.85 0.45
N GLY A 166 -1.68 -21.45 1.26
CA GLY A 166 -3.09 -21.60 0.91
C GLY A 166 -3.81 -20.26 0.81
N VAL A 167 -3.54 -19.37 1.77
CA VAL A 167 -4.08 -18.01 1.79
C VAL A 167 -3.48 -17.18 0.66
N LEU A 168 -2.16 -17.28 0.40
CA LEU A 168 -1.50 -16.62 -0.72
C LEU A 168 -2.12 -17.02 -2.07
N ARG A 169 -2.36 -18.30 -2.28
CA ARG A 169 -3.02 -18.80 -3.51
C ARG A 169 -4.40 -18.16 -3.69
N GLU A 170 -5.17 -18.08 -2.62
CA GLU A 170 -6.50 -17.47 -2.65
C GLU A 170 -6.41 -15.96 -2.88
N ALA A 171 -5.45 -15.27 -2.24
CA ALA A 171 -5.17 -13.85 -2.46
C ALA A 171 -4.82 -13.57 -3.92
N CYS A 172 -3.90 -14.35 -4.52
CA CYS A 172 -3.56 -14.25 -5.93
C CYS A 172 -4.80 -14.42 -6.82
N ARG A 173 -5.59 -15.50 -6.60
CA ARG A 173 -6.80 -15.76 -7.39
C ARG A 173 -7.77 -14.58 -7.35
N LYS A 174 -8.02 -14.01 -6.18
CA LYS A 174 -8.92 -12.86 -6.01
C LYS A 174 -8.37 -11.58 -6.63
N THR A 175 -7.09 -11.27 -6.40
CA THR A 175 -6.42 -10.08 -6.94
C THR A 175 -6.38 -10.11 -8.47
N PHE A 176 -6.00 -11.24 -9.07
CA PHE A 176 -5.98 -11.39 -10.54
C PHE A 176 -7.37 -11.25 -11.14
N LYS A 177 -8.37 -11.89 -10.52
CA LYS A 177 -9.77 -11.75 -10.96
C LYS A 177 -10.24 -10.30 -10.87
N TYR A 178 -9.97 -9.63 -9.75
CA TYR A 178 -10.36 -8.26 -9.53
C TYR A 178 -9.74 -7.31 -10.56
N ARG A 179 -8.43 -7.46 -10.82
CA ARG A 179 -7.68 -6.67 -11.80
C ARG A 179 -7.85 -7.18 -13.25
N LYS A 180 -8.83 -8.07 -13.50
CA LYS A 180 -9.12 -8.62 -14.82
C LYS A 180 -7.88 -9.15 -15.55
N THR A 181 -6.94 -9.69 -14.82
CA THR A 181 -5.73 -10.30 -15.35
C THR A 181 -5.97 -11.79 -15.50
N GLU A 182 -5.92 -12.31 -16.73
CA GLU A 182 -6.01 -13.74 -16.97
C GLU A 182 -4.75 -14.42 -16.42
N PHE A 183 -4.94 -15.34 -15.49
CA PHE A 183 -3.86 -16.09 -14.89
C PHE A 183 -3.82 -17.49 -15.50
N ASP A 184 -2.92 -17.69 -16.44
CA ASP A 184 -2.67 -19.01 -17.03
C ASP A 184 -1.38 -19.62 -16.47
N ILE A 185 -1.52 -20.53 -15.51
CA ILE A 185 -0.40 -21.30 -14.93
C ILE A 185 0.22 -22.25 -15.98
N GLY A 186 -0.54 -22.62 -17.02
CA GLY A 186 -0.11 -23.55 -18.07
C GLY A 186 0.80 -22.93 -19.12
N ASN A 187 0.84 -21.61 -19.24
CA ASN A 187 1.60 -20.92 -20.26
C ASN A 187 3.03 -20.55 -19.81
N GLU A 188 3.80 -21.51 -19.34
CA GLU A 188 5.28 -21.36 -19.18
C GLU A 188 5.97 -20.87 -20.46
N LYS A 189 5.28 -20.93 -21.61
CA LYS A 189 5.79 -20.48 -22.90
C LYS A 189 5.95 -18.95 -22.99
N HIS A 190 5.23 -18.15 -22.20
CA HIS A 190 5.37 -16.70 -22.23
C HIS A 190 6.63 -16.21 -21.52
N ILE A 191 7.12 -16.93 -20.51
CA ILE A 191 8.34 -16.56 -19.78
C ILE A 191 9.61 -16.94 -20.57
N ARG A 192 9.55 -17.98 -21.40
CA ARG A 192 10.72 -18.49 -22.16
C ARG A 192 10.89 -17.95 -23.56
N LYS A 193 9.88 -17.31 -24.18
CA LYS A 193 9.96 -16.92 -25.60
C LYS A 193 10.75 -15.64 -25.90
N ASN A 194 11.15 -14.85 -24.93
CA ASN A 194 11.88 -13.59 -25.15
C ASN A 194 13.31 -13.58 -24.59
N GLY A 195 13.88 -14.72 -24.32
CA GLY A 195 15.28 -14.90 -23.90
C GLY A 195 16.16 -15.42 -25.03
N LYS A 196 16.15 -14.74 -26.20
CA LYS A 196 17.18 -14.87 -27.23
C LYS A 196 17.55 -13.48 -27.74
#